data_b2d0724f60935753c78dd04c8efe24a6
#
_entry.id   b2d0724f60935753c78dd04c8efe24a6
#
_cell.length_a   1.000
_cell.length_b   1.000
_cell.length_c   1.000
_cell.angle_alpha   90.00
_cell.angle_beta   90.00
_cell.angle_gamma   90.00
#
_symmetry.space_group_name_H-M   'P 1'
#
loop_
_entity.id
_entity.type
_entity.pdbx_description
1 polymer ?
#
loop_
_entity_poly.entity_id
_entity_poly.type
_entity_poly.pdbx_seq_one_letter_code
_entity_poly.pdbx_strand_id
1 'polypeptide(L)'
;MTTDPATVIYNLLQKDPSIIAAAVVQGRDNILHSTDNWDISPDIAKVSSSWSSLNAQFIMISGVKYSVLQCTSERIVATSMRGEGHIIGAKDEEHKILIYLEPDGEPMGATMDTSRAVSELSTKQAYVDTNTQFSGSGVAPVAGKSIDPQLKGEIQSFLEWIKDGEGLSGYINYYLQQNNAHIISELSKIYSELRQIFGV
;
A
#
# COMPACT_ATOMS: atom_id res chain seq x y z
N MET A 1 -17.41 -12.22 -12.28
CA MET A 1 -16.55 -13.42 -12.43
C MET A 1 -15.43 -13.26 -11.44
N THR A 2 -15.29 -14.16 -10.48
CA THR A 2 -14.16 -14.21 -9.56
C THR A 2 -12.95 -14.70 -10.34
N THR A 3 -11.84 -13.96 -10.27
CA THR A 3 -10.58 -14.40 -10.87
C THR A 3 -10.04 -15.59 -10.07
N ASP A 4 -9.54 -16.60 -10.75
CA ASP A 4 -8.97 -17.79 -10.11
C ASP A 4 -7.74 -17.40 -9.25
N PRO A 5 -7.69 -17.86 -7.96
CA PRO A 5 -6.58 -17.55 -7.05
C PRO A 5 -5.18 -17.86 -7.60
N ALA A 6 -5.03 -18.96 -8.32
CA ALA A 6 -3.74 -19.33 -8.93
C ALA A 6 -3.33 -18.34 -10.02
N THR A 7 -4.28 -17.87 -10.83
CA THR A 7 -4.04 -16.85 -11.87
C THR A 7 -3.62 -15.53 -11.24
N VAL A 8 -4.26 -15.09 -10.16
CA VAL A 8 -3.92 -13.85 -9.45
C VAL A 8 -2.48 -13.90 -8.90
N ILE A 9 -2.11 -15.02 -8.27
CA ILE A 9 -0.75 -15.20 -7.76
C ILE A 9 0.27 -15.25 -8.89
N TYR A 10 -0.03 -15.96 -9.98
CA TYR A 10 0.86 -16.00 -11.13
C TYR A 10 1.14 -14.59 -11.69
N ASN A 11 0.10 -13.77 -11.88
CA ASN A 11 0.24 -12.40 -12.36
C ASN A 11 1.04 -11.54 -11.38
N LEU A 12 0.82 -11.69 -10.07
CA LEU A 12 1.55 -10.96 -9.04
C LEU A 12 3.05 -11.26 -9.09
N LEU A 13 3.43 -12.53 -9.18
CA LEU A 13 4.84 -12.96 -9.29
C LEU A 13 5.51 -12.50 -10.58
N GLN A 14 4.76 -12.44 -11.68
CA GLN A 14 5.29 -11.93 -12.96
C GLN A 14 5.52 -10.42 -12.92
N LYS A 15 4.72 -9.69 -12.16
CA LYS A 15 4.80 -8.25 -12.05
C LYS A 15 5.95 -7.79 -11.16
N ASP A 16 6.17 -8.48 -10.05
CA ASP A 16 7.24 -8.19 -9.10
C ASP A 16 8.09 -9.45 -8.85
N PRO A 17 9.23 -9.59 -9.56
CA PRO A 17 10.11 -10.74 -9.41
C PRO A 17 10.78 -10.87 -8.04
N SER A 18 10.77 -9.83 -7.20
CA SER A 18 11.28 -9.88 -5.83
C SER A 18 10.33 -10.62 -4.86
N ILE A 19 9.10 -10.88 -5.29
CA ILE A 19 8.16 -11.74 -4.57
C ILE A 19 8.52 -13.20 -4.85
N ILE A 20 9.06 -13.86 -3.86
CA ILE A 20 9.57 -15.26 -3.96
C ILE A 20 8.44 -16.27 -3.82
N ALA A 21 7.43 -15.94 -2.99
CA ALA A 21 6.33 -16.84 -2.72
C ALA A 21 5.07 -16.06 -2.33
N ALA A 22 3.91 -16.66 -2.59
CA ALA A 22 2.64 -16.06 -2.26
C ALA A 22 1.57 -17.12 -1.97
N ALA A 23 0.59 -16.73 -1.14
CA ALA A 23 -0.56 -17.57 -0.81
C ALA A 23 -1.84 -16.73 -0.72
N VAL A 24 -2.95 -17.33 -1.20
CA VAL A 24 -4.31 -16.80 -1.06
C VAL A 24 -5.03 -17.59 0.02
N VAL A 25 -5.60 -16.89 0.97
CA VAL A 25 -6.31 -17.46 2.12
C VAL A 25 -7.71 -16.86 2.20
N GLN A 26 -8.71 -17.72 2.33
CA GLN A 26 -10.08 -17.31 2.58
C GLN A 26 -10.41 -17.47 4.07
N GLY A 27 -11.07 -16.46 4.62
CA GLY A 27 -11.42 -16.50 6.04
C GLY A 27 -10.20 -16.52 6.95
N ARG A 28 -10.14 -17.46 7.90
CA ARG A 28 -9.07 -17.51 8.92
C ARG A 28 -7.82 -18.27 8.45
N ASP A 29 -8.01 -19.45 7.87
CA ASP A 29 -6.93 -20.43 7.63
C ASP A 29 -7.16 -21.31 6.39
N ASN A 30 -8.25 -21.08 5.63
CA ASN A 30 -8.51 -21.83 4.42
C ASN A 30 -7.64 -21.34 3.28
N ILE A 31 -6.56 -22.08 2.98
CA ILE A 31 -5.65 -21.75 1.88
C ILE A 31 -6.29 -22.19 0.57
N LEU A 32 -6.63 -21.22 -0.29
CA LEU A 32 -7.17 -21.49 -1.63
C LEU A 32 -6.07 -21.82 -2.63
N HIS A 33 -4.93 -21.16 -2.50
CA HIS A 33 -3.74 -21.39 -3.33
C HIS A 33 -2.49 -20.95 -2.58
N SER A 34 -1.39 -21.66 -2.78
CA SER A 34 -0.05 -21.28 -2.34
C SER A 34 0.96 -21.69 -3.40
N THR A 35 2.05 -20.94 -3.54
CA THR A 35 3.18 -21.36 -4.38
C THR A 35 3.82 -22.63 -3.81
N ASP A 36 4.30 -23.51 -4.69
CA ASP A 36 4.83 -24.85 -4.32
C ASP A 36 6.03 -24.80 -3.36
N ASN A 37 6.74 -23.67 -3.36
CA ASN A 37 7.91 -23.43 -2.51
C ASN A 37 7.56 -22.88 -1.13
N TRP A 38 6.28 -22.73 -0.77
CA TRP A 38 5.88 -22.09 0.48
C TRP A 38 4.69 -22.78 1.17
N ASP A 39 4.96 -23.55 2.19
CA ASP A 39 3.93 -24.14 3.06
C ASP A 39 3.71 -23.25 4.30
N ILE A 40 2.65 -22.46 4.27
CA ILE A 40 2.24 -21.62 5.40
C ILE A 40 1.14 -22.26 6.26
N SER A 41 0.69 -23.46 5.91
CA SER A 41 -0.43 -24.13 6.59
C SER A 41 -0.27 -24.22 8.11
N PRO A 42 0.93 -24.49 8.67
CA PRO A 42 1.11 -24.58 10.11
C PRO A 42 0.99 -23.24 10.85
N ASP A 43 1.21 -22.12 10.14
CA ASP A 43 1.36 -20.81 10.75
C ASP A 43 0.19 -19.86 10.44
N ILE A 44 -0.56 -20.09 9.35
CA ILE A 44 -1.57 -19.16 8.83
C ILE A 44 -2.65 -18.80 9.83
N ALA A 45 -3.11 -19.74 10.64
CA ALA A 45 -4.14 -19.47 11.66
C ALA A 45 -3.64 -18.51 12.74
N LYS A 46 -2.35 -18.61 13.13
CA LYS A 46 -1.71 -17.72 14.10
C LYS A 46 -1.47 -16.34 13.49
N VAL A 47 -0.97 -16.27 12.24
CA VAL A 47 -0.76 -15.02 11.51
C VAL A 47 -2.09 -14.27 11.34
N SER A 48 -3.14 -14.96 10.91
CA SER A 48 -4.48 -14.37 10.77
C SER A 48 -5.04 -13.83 12.08
N SER A 49 -4.83 -14.55 13.19
CA SER A 49 -5.28 -14.12 14.53
C SER A 49 -4.48 -12.91 15.02
N SER A 50 -3.16 -12.91 14.85
CA SER A 50 -2.28 -11.79 15.17
C SER A 50 -2.64 -10.55 14.36
N TRP A 51 -2.89 -10.71 13.08
CA TRP A 51 -3.31 -9.61 12.21
C TRP A 51 -4.66 -9.03 12.63
N SER A 52 -5.64 -9.90 12.94
CA SER A 52 -6.97 -9.46 13.38
C SER A 52 -6.97 -8.70 14.71
N SER A 53 -5.99 -8.96 15.57
CA SER A 53 -5.83 -8.25 16.84
C SER A 53 -5.31 -6.81 16.68
N LEU A 54 -4.75 -6.46 15.52
CA LEU A 54 -4.13 -5.17 15.19
C LEU A 54 -2.98 -4.73 16.12
N ASN A 55 -2.59 -5.59 17.07
CA ASN A 55 -1.56 -5.32 18.09
C ASN A 55 -0.34 -6.26 17.96
N ALA A 56 -0.22 -6.96 16.84
CA ALA A 56 0.89 -7.87 16.63
C ALA A 56 2.22 -7.12 16.59
N GLN A 57 3.14 -7.46 17.49
CA GLN A 57 4.51 -6.95 17.45
C GLN A 57 5.41 -7.78 16.54
N PHE A 58 5.08 -9.04 16.37
CA PHE A 58 5.78 -9.98 15.47
C PHE A 58 4.83 -11.06 14.98
N ILE A 59 5.21 -11.68 13.87
CA ILE A 59 4.61 -12.91 13.35
C ILE A 59 5.70 -13.96 13.14
N MET A 60 5.31 -15.23 13.16
CA MET A 60 6.19 -16.36 12.89
C MET A 60 5.69 -17.09 11.66
N ILE A 61 6.57 -17.32 10.70
CA ILE A 61 6.28 -18.12 9.49
C ILE A 61 7.50 -19.01 9.21
N SER A 62 7.28 -20.29 9.05
CA SER A 62 8.31 -21.30 8.78
C SER A 62 9.49 -21.24 9.77
N GLY A 63 9.19 -20.94 11.04
CA GLY A 63 10.19 -20.81 12.11
C GLY A 63 10.96 -19.50 12.13
N VAL A 64 10.75 -18.61 11.17
CA VAL A 64 11.36 -17.27 11.10
C VAL A 64 10.49 -16.26 11.80
N LYS A 65 11.11 -15.38 12.58
CA LYS A 65 10.46 -14.28 13.29
C LYS A 65 10.55 -12.98 12.48
N TYR A 66 9.39 -12.43 12.15
CA TYR A 66 9.26 -11.14 11.47
C TYR A 66 8.65 -10.11 12.42
N SER A 67 9.35 -9.00 12.63
CA SER A 67 8.87 -7.85 13.40
C SER A 67 7.85 -7.08 12.58
N VAL A 68 6.68 -6.80 13.14
CA VAL A 68 5.62 -6.09 12.45
C VAL A 68 5.93 -4.59 12.45
N LEU A 69 6.07 -4.02 11.27
CA LEU A 69 6.30 -2.60 11.06
C LEU A 69 4.97 -1.85 10.89
N GLN A 70 4.01 -2.49 10.25
CA GLN A 70 2.67 -1.94 10.02
C GLN A 70 1.63 -3.04 10.17
N CYS A 71 0.55 -2.76 10.89
CA CYS A 71 -0.61 -3.65 11.02
C CYS A 71 -1.87 -2.80 11.05
N THR A 72 -2.67 -2.91 9.99
CA THR A 72 -3.98 -2.26 9.85
C THR A 72 -5.06 -3.29 9.59
N SER A 73 -6.32 -2.87 9.52
CA SER A 73 -7.43 -3.74 9.14
C SER A 73 -7.24 -4.40 7.77
N GLU A 74 -6.50 -3.78 6.86
CA GLU A 74 -6.37 -4.20 5.47
C GLU A 74 -4.97 -4.69 5.10
N ARG A 75 -3.95 -4.32 5.86
CA ARG A 75 -2.53 -4.57 5.51
C ARG A 75 -1.70 -4.97 6.70
N ILE A 76 -0.75 -5.86 6.46
CA ILE A 76 0.33 -6.17 7.40
C ILE A 76 1.66 -6.16 6.66
N VAL A 77 2.65 -5.51 7.25
CA VAL A 77 4.04 -5.49 6.77
C VAL A 77 4.94 -5.88 7.93
N ALA A 78 5.72 -6.91 7.74
CA ALA A 78 6.66 -7.42 8.75
C ALA A 78 8.01 -7.75 8.12
N THR A 79 9.09 -7.52 8.86
CA THR A 79 10.46 -7.74 8.37
C THR A 79 11.25 -8.63 9.31
N SER A 80 12.11 -9.46 8.77
CA SER A 80 13.07 -10.22 9.55
C SER A 80 14.23 -9.34 9.96
N MET A 81 14.50 -9.26 11.27
CA MET A 81 15.66 -8.54 11.80
C MET A 81 17.00 -9.25 11.47
N ARG A 82 16.93 -10.46 10.94
CA ARG A 82 18.11 -11.23 10.50
C ARG A 82 18.39 -11.11 9.01
N GLY A 83 17.60 -10.28 8.30
CA GLY A 83 17.75 -10.13 6.85
C GLY A 83 17.21 -11.31 6.05
N GLU A 84 16.24 -12.05 6.58
CA GLU A 84 15.60 -13.18 5.91
C GLU A 84 14.41 -12.74 5.05
N GLY A 85 14.30 -11.45 4.71
CA GLY A 85 13.26 -10.88 3.88
C GLY A 85 12.07 -10.30 4.64
N HIS A 86 10.95 -10.13 3.91
CA HIS A 86 9.76 -9.46 4.41
C HIS A 86 8.51 -10.31 4.19
N ILE A 87 7.56 -10.18 5.09
CA ILE A 87 6.20 -10.71 4.91
C ILE A 87 5.27 -9.53 4.73
N ILE A 88 4.56 -9.52 3.63
CA ILE A 88 3.55 -8.51 3.33
C ILE A 88 2.22 -9.22 3.16
N GLY A 89 1.18 -8.63 3.71
CA GLY A 89 -0.17 -9.12 3.53
C GLY A 89 -1.14 -8.00 3.21
N ALA A 90 -2.07 -8.29 2.34
CA ALA A 90 -3.25 -7.47 2.09
C ALA A 90 -4.50 -8.33 2.22
N LYS A 91 -5.60 -7.74 2.67
CA LYS A 91 -6.88 -8.43 2.81
C LYS A 91 -8.06 -7.52 2.53
N ASP A 92 -9.15 -8.14 2.10
CA ASP A 92 -10.49 -7.57 2.08
C ASP A 92 -11.40 -8.28 3.11
N GLU A 93 -12.69 -8.23 2.91
CA GLU A 93 -13.67 -8.88 3.78
C GLU A 93 -13.63 -10.42 3.71
N GLU A 94 -13.20 -11.00 2.59
CA GLU A 94 -13.32 -12.42 2.27
C GLU A 94 -11.96 -13.09 2.08
N HIS A 95 -11.02 -12.41 1.42
CA HIS A 95 -9.72 -12.96 1.03
C HIS A 95 -8.55 -12.22 1.67
N LYS A 96 -7.44 -12.95 1.82
CA LYS A 96 -6.13 -12.44 2.19
C LYS A 96 -5.12 -12.97 1.21
N ILE A 97 -4.19 -12.11 0.80
CA ILE A 97 -2.96 -12.54 0.14
C ILE A 97 -1.82 -12.25 1.10
N LEU A 98 -0.98 -13.25 1.30
CA LEU A 98 0.30 -13.12 1.98
C LEU A 98 1.40 -13.39 0.96
N ILE A 99 2.46 -12.59 0.99
CA ILE A 99 3.64 -12.78 0.15
C ILE A 99 4.90 -12.82 1.01
N TYR A 100 5.88 -13.55 0.52
CA TYR A 100 7.25 -13.50 0.97
C TYR A 100 8.08 -12.73 -0.05
N LEU A 101 8.64 -11.62 0.39
CA LEU A 101 9.49 -10.73 -0.40
C LEU A 101 10.94 -10.95 0.01
N GLU A 102 11.84 -11.00 -0.97
CA GLU A 102 13.28 -11.10 -0.71
C GLU A 102 13.84 -9.92 0.08
N PRO A 103 15.00 -10.06 0.75
CA PRO A 103 15.57 -9.01 1.60
C PRO A 103 15.84 -7.69 0.91
N ASP A 104 16.20 -7.73 -0.37
CA ASP A 104 16.52 -6.55 -1.19
C ASP A 104 15.29 -6.02 -1.96
N GLY A 105 14.14 -6.69 -1.81
CA GLY A 105 12.88 -6.27 -2.43
C GLY A 105 12.33 -4.98 -1.82
N GLU A 106 11.52 -4.25 -2.59
CA GLU A 106 10.94 -2.98 -2.17
C GLU A 106 9.56 -3.19 -1.53
N PRO A 107 9.42 -3.07 -0.17
CA PRO A 107 8.18 -3.43 0.53
C PRO A 107 6.98 -2.57 0.15
N MET A 108 7.19 -1.30 -0.22
CA MET A 108 6.08 -0.39 -0.54
C MET A 108 5.42 -0.77 -1.87
N GLY A 109 6.22 -1.00 -2.91
CA GLY A 109 5.73 -1.48 -4.21
C GLY A 109 5.01 -2.81 -4.08
N ALA A 110 5.63 -3.79 -3.42
CA ALA A 110 5.04 -5.09 -3.16
C ALA A 110 3.72 -5.02 -2.37
N THR A 111 3.60 -4.08 -1.40
CA THR A 111 2.36 -3.83 -0.67
C THR A 111 1.24 -3.34 -1.58
N MET A 112 1.54 -2.42 -2.49
CA MET A 112 0.56 -1.90 -3.44
C MET A 112 0.10 -2.99 -4.42
N ASP A 113 1.03 -3.77 -4.93
CA ASP A 113 0.73 -4.85 -5.87
C ASP A 113 -0.06 -5.98 -5.21
N THR A 114 0.28 -6.34 -3.97
CA THR A 114 -0.51 -7.31 -3.18
C THR A 114 -1.93 -6.80 -2.91
N SER A 115 -2.10 -5.52 -2.62
CA SER A 115 -3.43 -4.91 -2.41
C SER A 115 -4.29 -4.93 -3.69
N ARG A 116 -3.68 -4.69 -4.86
CA ARG A 116 -4.37 -4.82 -6.15
C ARG A 116 -4.77 -6.27 -6.42
N ALA A 117 -3.88 -7.21 -6.17
CA ALA A 117 -4.14 -8.65 -6.34
C ALA A 117 -5.32 -9.13 -5.47
N VAL A 118 -5.45 -8.67 -4.22
CA VAL A 118 -6.64 -8.94 -3.38
C VAL A 118 -7.90 -8.39 -4.02
N SER A 119 -7.86 -7.18 -4.57
CA SER A 119 -9.02 -6.57 -5.24
C SER A 119 -9.47 -7.35 -6.48
N GLU A 120 -8.57 -8.06 -7.16
CA GLU A 120 -8.90 -8.92 -8.29
C GLU A 120 -9.64 -10.21 -7.89
N LEU A 121 -9.48 -10.68 -6.64
CA LEU A 121 -10.20 -11.83 -6.09
C LEU A 121 -11.64 -11.49 -5.70
N SER A 122 -11.89 -10.23 -5.35
CA SER A 122 -13.22 -9.79 -4.93
C SER A 122 -14.19 -9.72 -6.09
N THR A 123 -15.41 -10.24 -5.90
CA THR A 123 -16.55 -10.04 -6.83
C THR A 123 -17.09 -8.61 -6.79
N LYS A 124 -16.80 -7.86 -5.72
CA LYS A 124 -17.04 -6.42 -5.69
C LYS A 124 -16.03 -5.81 -6.65
N GLN A 125 -16.55 -5.22 -7.73
CA GLN A 125 -15.76 -4.46 -8.71
C GLN A 125 -14.60 -3.79 -7.99
N ALA A 126 -13.37 -4.20 -8.34
CA ALA A 126 -12.19 -3.54 -7.82
C ALA A 126 -12.46 -2.04 -7.88
N TYR A 127 -12.17 -1.35 -6.80
CA TYR A 127 -12.04 0.09 -6.84
C TYR A 127 -10.84 0.34 -7.78
N VAL A 128 -11.13 0.29 -9.06
CA VAL A 128 -10.20 0.74 -10.08
C VAL A 128 -10.14 2.21 -9.82
N ASP A 129 -9.09 2.62 -9.16
CA ASP A 129 -8.68 4.01 -9.14
C ASP A 129 -8.31 4.36 -10.60
N THR A 130 -9.36 4.59 -11.41
CA THR A 130 -9.25 5.00 -12.81
C THR A 130 -8.65 6.40 -12.92
N ASN A 131 -8.17 6.96 -11.82
CA ASN A 131 -7.52 8.26 -11.75
C ASN A 131 -6.00 8.22 -11.96
N THR A 132 -5.42 7.09 -12.32
CA THR A 132 -3.99 7.03 -12.70
C THR A 132 -3.75 7.03 -14.21
N GLN A 133 -4.67 7.53 -15.01
CA GLN A 133 -4.35 7.95 -16.37
C GLN A 133 -4.18 9.47 -16.44
N PHE A 134 -3.06 9.95 -15.94
CA PHE A 134 -2.51 11.23 -16.37
C PHE A 134 -1.80 11.07 -17.72
N SER A 135 -2.56 10.80 -18.76
CA SER A 135 -2.14 11.13 -20.12
C SER A 135 -2.65 12.53 -20.41
N GLY A 136 -1.74 13.45 -20.61
CA GLY A 136 -2.06 14.82 -20.96
C GLY A 136 -3.00 14.89 -22.17
N SER A 137 -4.02 15.66 -22.02
CA SER A 137 -5.00 16.31 -22.89
C SER A 137 -6.43 15.76 -22.75
N GLY A 138 -7.30 16.63 -22.25
CA GLY A 138 -8.74 16.53 -22.42
C GLY A 138 -9.48 15.91 -21.23
N VAL A 139 -9.85 16.74 -20.26
CA VAL A 139 -10.75 16.39 -19.16
C VAL A 139 -12.14 16.11 -19.70
N ALA A 140 -12.53 14.83 -19.76
CA ALA A 140 -13.94 14.45 -19.80
C ALA A 140 -14.43 14.26 -18.35
N PRO A 141 -15.59 14.79 -17.96
CA PRO A 141 -16.07 14.67 -16.59
C PRO A 141 -16.46 13.21 -16.30
N VAL A 142 -15.74 12.57 -15.39
CA VAL A 142 -16.11 11.24 -14.88
C VAL A 142 -17.30 11.42 -13.95
N ALA A 143 -18.44 10.84 -14.31
CA ALA A 143 -19.59 10.65 -13.44
C ALA A 143 -19.20 9.62 -12.36
N GLY A 144 -18.58 10.07 -11.29
CA GLY A 144 -18.14 9.26 -10.16
C GLY A 144 -18.58 9.94 -8.86
N LYS A 145 -18.76 9.13 -7.81
CA LYS A 145 -19.18 9.53 -6.46
C LYS A 145 -18.76 10.96 -6.09
N SER A 146 -19.71 11.74 -5.64
CA SER A 146 -19.43 13.11 -5.12
C SER A 146 -18.34 13.00 -4.05
N ILE A 147 -17.30 13.81 -4.21
CA ILE A 147 -16.29 14.02 -3.16
C ILE A 147 -17.02 14.39 -1.88
N ASP A 148 -16.64 13.79 -0.76
CA ASP A 148 -17.18 14.15 0.55
C ASP A 148 -17.13 15.69 0.70
N PRO A 149 -18.25 16.33 1.03
CA PRO A 149 -18.31 17.79 1.17
C PRO A 149 -17.29 18.34 2.17
N GLN A 150 -16.98 17.58 3.23
CA GLN A 150 -15.98 17.95 4.23
C GLN A 150 -14.58 17.95 3.60
N LEU A 151 -14.20 16.83 2.94
CA LEU A 151 -12.92 16.73 2.24
C LEU A 151 -12.76 17.79 1.15
N LYS A 152 -13.84 18.11 0.43
CA LYS A 152 -13.82 19.17 -0.57
C LYS A 152 -13.56 20.54 0.08
N GLY A 153 -14.16 20.81 1.25
CA GLY A 153 -13.92 22.03 2.03
C GLY A 153 -12.48 22.13 2.50
N GLU A 154 -11.91 21.04 3.02
CA GLU A 154 -10.51 20.99 3.47
C GLU A 154 -9.54 21.26 2.32
N ILE A 155 -9.74 20.66 1.15
CA ILE A 155 -8.90 20.89 -0.04
C ILE A 155 -9.07 22.33 -0.56
N GLN A 156 -10.26 22.90 -0.51
CA GLN A 156 -10.46 24.30 -0.89
C GLN A 156 -9.71 25.26 0.05
N SER A 157 -9.80 25.04 1.37
CA SER A 157 -9.04 25.82 2.36
C SER A 157 -7.53 25.68 2.16
N PHE A 158 -7.04 24.50 1.84
CA PHE A 158 -5.64 24.26 1.52
C PHE A 158 -5.20 25.03 0.26
N LEU A 159 -6.03 25.04 -0.79
CA LEU A 159 -5.74 25.78 -2.02
C LEU A 159 -5.74 27.32 -1.79
N GLU A 160 -6.62 27.82 -0.95
CA GLU A 160 -6.65 29.24 -0.56
C GLU A 160 -5.37 29.58 0.21
N TRP A 161 -4.98 28.76 1.19
CA TRP A 161 -3.76 28.97 1.96
C TRP A 161 -2.48 28.93 1.10
N ILE A 162 -2.42 28.08 0.07
CA ILE A 162 -1.29 28.07 -0.89
C ILE A 162 -1.22 29.36 -1.70
N LYS A 163 -2.39 29.90 -2.10
CA LYS A 163 -2.48 31.09 -2.95
C LYS A 163 -2.29 32.39 -2.18
N ASP A 164 -2.54 32.37 -0.87
CA ASP A 164 -2.40 33.53 -0.03
C ASP A 164 -0.91 33.92 0.12
N GLY A 165 -0.61 35.19 -0.12
CA GLY A 165 0.75 35.73 0.03
C GLY A 165 1.26 35.69 1.49
N GLU A 166 0.36 35.70 2.46
CA GLU A 166 0.65 35.49 3.89
C GLU A 166 0.57 34.02 4.30
N GLY A 167 0.07 33.14 3.40
CA GLY A 167 -0.02 31.68 3.61
C GLY A 167 1.30 30.96 3.35
N LEU A 168 1.23 29.86 2.61
CA LEU A 168 2.42 28.99 2.37
C LEU A 168 3.60 29.75 1.73
N SER A 169 3.31 30.61 0.75
CA SER A 169 4.36 31.38 0.07
C SER A 169 5.06 32.37 1.02
N GLY A 170 4.32 32.98 1.95
CA GLY A 170 4.87 33.85 2.98
C GLY A 170 5.81 33.09 3.93
N TYR A 171 5.40 31.91 4.41
CA TYR A 171 6.24 31.06 5.24
C TYR A 171 7.50 30.59 4.52
N ILE A 172 7.40 30.18 3.25
CA ILE A 172 8.57 29.78 2.45
C ILE A 172 9.55 30.95 2.33
N ASN A 173 9.09 32.15 1.97
CA ASN A 173 9.91 33.33 1.85
C ASN A 173 10.59 33.73 3.18
N TYR A 174 9.84 33.65 4.28
CA TYR A 174 10.37 33.90 5.62
C TYR A 174 11.55 32.95 5.94
N TYR A 175 11.39 31.63 5.76
CA TYR A 175 12.43 30.65 6.04
C TYR A 175 13.62 30.72 5.07
N LEU A 176 13.40 31.14 3.82
CA LEU A 176 14.47 31.44 2.87
C LEU A 176 15.31 32.62 3.37
N GLN A 177 14.68 33.71 3.82
CA GLN A 177 15.39 34.87 4.37
C GLN A 177 16.17 34.55 5.65
N GLN A 178 15.65 33.62 6.46
CA GLN A 178 16.31 33.14 7.68
C GLN A 178 17.45 32.13 7.40
N ASN A 179 17.68 31.73 6.16
CA ASN A 179 18.62 30.66 5.76
C ASN A 179 18.40 29.37 6.56
N ASN A 180 17.15 29.03 6.88
CA ASN A 180 16.81 27.83 7.61
C ASN A 180 16.89 26.59 6.71
N ALA A 181 18.11 26.06 6.56
CA ALA A 181 18.40 24.94 5.66
C ALA A 181 17.55 23.69 5.98
N HIS A 182 17.19 23.44 7.24
CA HIS A 182 16.39 22.29 7.63
C HIS A 182 14.96 22.39 7.06
N ILE A 183 14.26 23.48 7.34
CA ILE A 183 12.89 23.69 6.87
C ILE A 183 12.85 23.74 5.33
N ILE A 184 13.82 24.41 4.70
CA ILE A 184 13.88 24.48 3.23
C ILE A 184 14.13 23.09 2.62
N SER A 185 14.94 22.24 3.25
CA SER A 185 15.16 20.86 2.80
C SER A 185 13.87 20.03 2.88
N GLU A 186 13.11 20.14 3.98
CA GLU A 186 11.84 19.43 4.11
C GLU A 186 10.79 19.91 3.09
N LEU A 187 10.68 21.22 2.87
CA LEU A 187 9.82 21.77 1.83
C LEU A 187 10.20 21.30 0.42
N SER A 188 11.50 21.16 0.14
CA SER A 188 12.00 20.63 -1.13
C SER A 188 11.59 19.18 -1.37
N LYS A 189 11.59 18.35 -0.31
CA LYS A 189 11.09 16.96 -0.39
C LYS A 189 9.59 16.94 -0.72
N ILE A 190 8.79 17.70 0.03
CA ILE A 190 7.34 17.81 -0.21
C ILE A 190 7.06 18.29 -1.65
N TYR A 191 7.80 19.28 -2.14
CA TYR A 191 7.67 19.76 -3.51
C TYR A 191 7.98 18.65 -4.54
N SER A 192 9.03 17.87 -4.29
CA SER A 192 9.41 16.75 -5.17
C SER A 192 8.33 15.65 -5.17
N GLU A 193 7.76 15.32 -4.00
CA GLU A 193 6.65 14.37 -3.87
C GLU A 193 5.40 14.86 -4.61
N LEU A 194 5.03 16.14 -4.47
CA LEU A 194 3.91 16.71 -5.19
C LEU A 194 4.12 16.66 -6.70
N ARG A 195 5.33 16.97 -7.19
CA ARG A 195 5.66 16.84 -8.61
C ARG A 195 5.50 15.40 -9.10
N GLN A 196 5.96 14.44 -8.31
CA GLN A 196 5.82 13.02 -8.64
C GLN A 196 4.34 12.60 -8.71
N ILE A 197 3.50 13.04 -7.76
CA ILE A 197 2.06 12.77 -7.74
C ILE A 197 1.38 13.32 -9.00
N PHE A 198 1.75 14.53 -9.43
CA PHE A 198 1.14 15.19 -10.59
C PHE A 198 1.85 14.88 -11.93
N GLY A 199 2.94 14.12 -11.92
CA GLY A 199 3.67 13.74 -13.12
C GLY A 199 4.35 14.91 -13.86
N VAL A 200 4.80 15.97 -13.13
CA VAL A 200 5.38 17.20 -13.67
C VAL A 200 6.77 17.48 -13.11
#